data_e39386f4857e49a6aede9aeeb5d9014e
#
_entry.id   e39386f4857e49a6aede9aeeb5d9014e
#
_cell.length_a   1.000
_cell.length_b   1.000
_cell.length_c   1.000
_cell.angle_alpha   90.00
_cell.angle_beta   90.00
_cell.angle_gamma   90.00
#
_symmetry.space_group_name_H-M   'P 1'
#
loop_
_entity.id
_entity.type
_entity.pdbx_description
1 polymer ?
#
loop_
_entity_poly.entity_id
_entity_poly.type
_entity_poly.pdbx_seq_one_letter_code
_entity_poly.pdbx_strand_id
1 'polypeptide(L)'
;MGKTPAASRKKSASKKPPVKPVASPAATGLSDQVGETLRQLLRRAEPLDLKRHADFRVKDGRDFSFASKLHTIPLSAVEFMPTARHYPIIFAGEKDIHPVALLGLRSDENLFVEANGRWKEGCYVPAILRRAPFVLMQ
;
A
#
# COMPACT_ATOMS: atom_id res chain seq x y z
N MET A 1 -5.22 -17.36 -71.85
CA MET A 1 -6.38 -17.45 -70.98
C MET A 1 -6.07 -18.45 -69.89
N GLY A 2 -5.76 -17.99 -68.71
CA GLY A 2 -5.45 -18.84 -67.58
C GLY A 2 -5.80 -18.09 -66.30
N LYS A 3 -6.94 -18.41 -65.69
CA LYS A 3 -7.43 -17.84 -64.43
C LYS A 3 -6.73 -18.50 -63.24
N THR A 4 -6.05 -17.70 -62.44
CA THR A 4 -5.48 -18.10 -61.13
C THR A 4 -6.54 -17.91 -60.05
N PRO A 5 -6.85 -18.91 -59.18
CA PRO A 5 -7.75 -18.72 -58.07
C PRO A 5 -7.01 -18.15 -56.83
N ALA A 6 -7.59 -17.10 -56.24
CA ALA A 6 -7.13 -16.47 -55.02
C ALA A 6 -7.32 -17.39 -53.80
N ALA A 7 -6.26 -17.63 -53.07
CA ALA A 7 -6.29 -18.38 -51.83
C ALA A 7 -6.81 -17.50 -50.67
N SER A 8 -7.96 -17.82 -50.16
CA SER A 8 -8.57 -17.23 -48.98
C SER A 8 -7.83 -17.65 -47.71
N ARG A 9 -7.13 -16.72 -47.07
CA ARG A 9 -6.40 -16.93 -45.83
C ARG A 9 -7.37 -16.81 -44.63
N LYS A 10 -7.92 -17.92 -44.14
CA LYS A 10 -8.69 -17.97 -42.90
C LYS A 10 -7.84 -17.52 -41.71
N LYS A 11 -8.16 -16.39 -41.10
CA LYS A 11 -7.64 -15.95 -39.80
C LYS A 11 -8.20 -16.88 -38.70
N SER A 12 -7.34 -17.73 -38.16
CA SER A 12 -7.61 -18.49 -36.95
C SER A 12 -7.60 -17.53 -35.76
N ALA A 13 -8.76 -17.21 -35.23
CA ALA A 13 -8.91 -16.48 -33.97
C ALA A 13 -8.65 -17.46 -32.80
N SER A 14 -7.48 -17.40 -32.21
CA SER A 14 -7.15 -18.12 -30.98
C SER A 14 -8.01 -17.56 -29.83
N LYS A 15 -9.01 -18.34 -29.46
CA LYS A 15 -9.91 -18.05 -28.34
C LYS A 15 -9.15 -18.42 -27.05
N LYS A 16 -8.57 -17.41 -26.38
CA LYS A 16 -7.94 -17.55 -25.06
C LYS A 16 -9.00 -18.09 -24.07
N PRO A 17 -8.73 -19.17 -23.32
CA PRO A 17 -9.70 -19.68 -22.36
C PRO A 17 -9.95 -18.64 -21.25
N PRO A 18 -11.18 -18.53 -20.71
CA PRO A 18 -11.47 -17.62 -19.62
C PRO A 18 -10.71 -18.06 -18.38
N VAL A 19 -9.82 -17.18 -17.91
CA VAL A 19 -9.15 -17.35 -16.61
C VAL A 19 -10.23 -17.19 -15.55
N LYS A 20 -10.59 -18.26 -14.87
CA LYS A 20 -11.44 -18.20 -13.69
C LYS A 20 -10.70 -17.39 -12.63
N PRO A 21 -11.33 -16.37 -12.00
CA PRO A 21 -10.72 -15.69 -10.86
C PRO A 21 -10.51 -16.72 -9.75
N VAL A 22 -9.27 -16.96 -9.40
CA VAL A 22 -8.92 -17.74 -8.21
C VAL A 22 -9.28 -16.84 -7.02
N ALA A 23 -10.36 -17.18 -6.32
CA ALA A 23 -10.70 -16.54 -5.07
C ALA A 23 -9.57 -16.84 -4.08
N SER A 24 -8.71 -15.86 -3.85
CA SER A 24 -7.65 -15.95 -2.84
C SER A 24 -8.28 -15.67 -1.47
N PRO A 25 -8.19 -16.59 -0.50
CA PRO A 25 -8.74 -16.38 0.85
C PRO A 25 -8.02 -15.28 1.65
N ALA A 26 -7.00 -14.66 1.06
CA ALA A 26 -6.21 -13.61 1.70
C ALA A 26 -6.81 -12.19 1.57
N ALA A 27 -7.83 -11.98 0.73
CA ALA A 27 -8.33 -10.62 0.46
C ALA A 27 -9.21 -10.06 1.58
N THR A 28 -9.96 -10.92 2.28
CA THR A 28 -10.88 -10.51 3.35
C THR A 28 -10.14 -9.99 4.59
N GLY A 29 -8.95 -10.52 4.86
CA GLY A 29 -8.14 -10.08 6.00
C GLY A 29 -7.37 -8.77 5.78
N LEU A 30 -7.15 -8.35 4.52
CA LEU A 30 -6.29 -7.21 4.22
C LEU A 30 -6.97 -5.85 4.43
N SER A 31 -8.27 -5.75 4.14
CA SER A 31 -9.06 -4.54 4.43
C SER A 31 -9.21 -4.29 5.92
N ASP A 32 -9.43 -5.37 6.70
CA ASP A 32 -9.51 -5.29 8.16
C ASP A 32 -8.15 -4.90 8.76
N GLN A 33 -7.06 -5.38 8.18
CA GLN A 33 -5.70 -5.04 8.60
C GLN A 33 -5.33 -3.59 8.30
N VAL A 34 -5.74 -3.03 7.17
CA VAL A 34 -5.58 -1.59 6.88
C VAL A 34 -6.33 -0.75 7.92
N GLY A 35 -7.56 -1.13 8.25
CA GLY A 35 -8.34 -0.50 9.31
C GLY A 35 -7.65 -0.60 10.68
N GLU A 36 -7.12 -1.76 11.03
CA GLU A 36 -6.41 -1.97 12.30
C GLU A 36 -5.08 -1.19 12.35
N THR A 37 -4.34 -1.15 11.25
CA THR A 37 -3.13 -0.32 11.12
C THR A 37 -3.43 1.15 11.40
N LEU A 38 -4.48 1.69 10.78
CA LEU A 38 -4.91 3.06 11.03
C LEU A 38 -5.33 3.27 12.49
N ARG A 39 -6.08 2.33 13.08
CA ARG A 39 -6.48 2.40 14.48
C ARG A 39 -5.28 2.38 15.43
N GLN A 40 -4.26 1.59 15.14
CA GLN A 40 -3.03 1.55 15.94
C GLN A 40 -2.27 2.88 15.87
N LEU A 41 -2.17 3.49 14.69
CA LEU A 41 -1.57 4.81 14.51
C LEU A 41 -2.38 5.93 15.17
N LEU A 42 -3.70 5.76 15.31
CA LEU A 42 -4.65 6.76 15.81
C LEU A 42 -5.05 6.56 17.27
N ARG A 43 -4.57 5.54 17.96
CA ARG A 43 -5.02 5.15 19.33
C ARG A 43 -5.05 6.28 20.35
N ARG A 44 -4.25 7.32 20.18
CA ARG A 44 -4.13 8.47 21.10
C ARG A 44 -4.24 9.81 20.36
N ALA A 45 -4.93 9.84 19.22
CA ALA A 45 -5.14 11.09 18.52
C ALA A 45 -6.04 12.00 19.37
N GLU A 46 -5.58 13.20 19.65
CA GLU A 46 -6.33 14.26 20.31
C GLU A 46 -6.22 15.55 19.51
N PRO A 47 -7.23 16.43 19.55
CA PRO A 47 -7.16 17.73 18.90
C PRO A 47 -5.97 18.55 19.40
N LEU A 48 -5.28 19.22 18.49
CA LEU A 48 -4.19 20.12 18.85
C LEU A 48 -4.75 21.33 19.60
N ASP A 49 -4.30 21.53 20.82
CA ASP A 49 -4.66 22.65 21.69
C ASP A 49 -3.42 23.50 22.00
N LEU A 50 -3.51 24.80 21.75
CA LEU A 50 -2.38 25.71 21.90
C LEU A 50 -1.89 25.86 23.36
N LYS A 51 -2.78 25.68 24.34
CA LYS A 51 -2.41 25.78 25.76
C LYS A 51 -1.81 24.48 26.28
N ARG A 52 -2.45 23.34 25.93
CA ARG A 52 -1.98 22.03 26.38
C ARG A 52 -0.68 21.58 25.73
N HIS A 53 -0.46 21.97 24.47
CA HIS A 53 0.69 21.50 23.67
C HIS A 53 1.75 22.59 23.46
N ALA A 54 1.66 23.75 24.13
CA ALA A 54 2.58 24.87 23.96
C ALA A 54 4.06 24.48 24.14
N ASP A 55 4.34 23.61 25.11
CA ASP A 55 5.69 23.17 25.46
C ASP A 55 6.12 21.87 24.78
N PHE A 56 5.24 21.27 23.99
CA PHE A 56 5.57 20.03 23.27
C PHE A 56 6.57 20.32 22.15
N ARG A 57 7.50 19.38 21.97
CA ARG A 57 8.46 19.40 20.88
C ARG A 57 8.31 18.14 20.05
N VAL A 58 8.30 18.30 18.75
CA VAL A 58 8.34 17.16 17.83
C VAL A 58 9.77 16.67 17.77
N LYS A 59 9.98 15.39 18.11
CA LYS A 59 11.27 14.74 17.91
C LYS A 59 11.58 14.65 16.41
N ASP A 60 12.86 14.65 16.06
CA ASP A 60 13.27 14.41 14.67
C ASP A 60 12.62 13.13 14.14
N GLY A 61 11.80 13.27 13.09
CA GLY A 61 10.88 12.25 12.59
C GLY A 61 11.54 11.10 11.82
N ARG A 62 12.73 10.66 12.25
CA ARG A 62 13.46 9.54 11.63
C ARG A 62 13.30 8.21 12.34
N ASP A 63 12.53 8.17 13.42
CA ASP A 63 12.24 6.94 14.15
C ASP A 63 10.89 6.38 13.68
N PHE A 64 10.96 5.29 12.93
CA PHE A 64 9.82 4.54 12.39
C PHE A 64 9.57 3.22 13.14
N SER A 65 10.14 3.05 14.35
CA SER A 65 9.94 1.84 15.16
C SER A 65 8.48 1.50 15.38
N PHE A 66 7.60 2.52 15.44
CA PHE A 66 6.15 2.34 15.56
C PHE A 66 5.53 1.60 14.35
N ALA A 67 6.20 1.63 13.18
CA ALA A 67 5.77 0.98 11.96
C ALA A 67 6.39 -0.41 11.75
N SER A 68 7.21 -0.91 12.68
CA SER A 68 7.95 -2.17 12.54
C SER A 68 7.05 -3.40 12.35
N LYS A 69 5.82 -3.33 12.82
CA LYS A 69 4.81 -4.40 12.70
C LYS A 69 3.80 -4.18 11.60
N LEU A 70 3.94 -3.13 10.80
CA LEU A 70 3.00 -2.81 9.73
C LEU A 70 3.45 -3.47 8.42
N HIS A 71 2.80 -4.57 8.03
CA HIS A 71 3.13 -5.25 6.77
C HIS A 71 2.44 -4.63 5.54
N THR A 72 1.38 -3.85 5.73
CA THR A 72 0.69 -3.11 4.66
C THR A 72 0.41 -1.68 5.08
N ILE A 73 0.33 -0.78 4.12
CA ILE A 73 0.02 0.62 4.39
C ILE A 73 -0.80 1.21 3.24
N PRO A 74 -1.89 1.96 3.55
CA PRO A 74 -2.69 2.60 2.50
C PRO A 74 -1.89 3.69 1.79
N LEU A 75 -2.15 3.82 0.49
CA LEU A 75 -1.51 4.79 -0.39
C LEU A 75 -2.53 5.75 -0.98
N SER A 76 -2.10 6.98 -1.18
CA SER A 76 -2.78 7.91 -2.08
C SER A 76 -2.28 7.77 -3.52
N ALA A 77 -3.09 8.16 -4.50
CA ALA A 77 -2.72 8.03 -5.91
C ALA A 77 -1.43 8.78 -6.29
N VAL A 78 -1.15 9.91 -5.65
CA VAL A 78 0.07 10.70 -5.89
C VAL A 78 1.35 9.98 -5.45
N GLU A 79 1.23 8.95 -4.62
CA GLU A 79 2.36 8.18 -4.11
C GLU A 79 2.71 6.96 -4.99
N PHE A 80 1.92 6.65 -6.02
CA PHE A 80 2.13 5.45 -6.82
C PHE A 80 3.50 5.41 -7.47
N MET A 81 3.90 6.48 -8.14
CA MET A 81 5.18 6.52 -8.85
C MET A 81 6.41 6.34 -7.95
N PRO A 82 6.55 7.07 -6.82
CA PRO A 82 7.67 6.85 -5.91
C PRO A 82 7.57 5.50 -5.19
N THR A 83 6.36 5.04 -4.85
CA THR A 83 6.15 3.76 -4.15
C THR A 83 6.49 2.56 -5.01
N ALA A 84 6.05 2.53 -6.27
CA ALA A 84 6.23 1.40 -7.18
C ALA A 84 7.70 1.04 -7.45
N ARG A 85 8.63 1.95 -7.17
CA ARG A 85 10.07 1.70 -7.28
C ARG A 85 10.62 0.82 -6.17
N HIS A 86 9.91 0.71 -5.04
CA HIS A 86 10.41 0.09 -3.81
C HIS A 86 9.50 -1.00 -3.28
N TYR A 87 8.18 -0.90 -3.53
CA TYR A 87 7.17 -1.78 -2.94
C TYR A 87 6.19 -2.26 -3.99
N PRO A 88 5.70 -3.51 -3.89
CA PRO A 88 4.52 -3.93 -4.61
C PRO A 88 3.31 -3.09 -4.15
N ILE A 89 2.54 -2.62 -5.13
CA ILE A 89 1.25 -1.96 -4.86
C ILE A 89 0.16 -2.97 -5.19
N ILE A 90 -0.69 -3.23 -4.22
CA ILE A 90 -1.84 -4.12 -4.37
C ILE A 90 -3.12 -3.36 -4.06
N PHE A 91 -4.24 -3.86 -4.56
CA PHE A 91 -5.54 -3.31 -4.29
C PHE A 91 -6.27 -4.24 -3.33
N ALA A 92 -6.65 -3.72 -2.17
CA ALA A 92 -7.27 -4.48 -1.10
C ALA A 92 -8.66 -3.93 -0.77
N GLY A 93 -9.58 -4.82 -0.41
CA GLY A 93 -10.97 -4.54 -0.09
C GLY A 93 -11.94 -5.33 -0.95
N GLU A 94 -13.15 -5.56 -0.45
CA GLU A 94 -14.21 -6.25 -1.19
C GLU A 94 -15.17 -5.24 -1.87
N LYS A 95 -15.66 -4.28 -1.11
CA LYS A 95 -16.56 -3.22 -1.59
C LYS A 95 -15.81 -1.94 -1.88
N ASP A 96 -14.99 -1.52 -0.91
CA ASP A 96 -14.16 -0.33 -1.01
C ASP A 96 -12.72 -0.76 -1.28
N ILE A 97 -12.32 -0.69 -2.53
CA ILE A 97 -11.00 -1.11 -2.97
C ILE A 97 -10.01 0.03 -2.77
N HIS A 98 -9.00 -0.19 -1.93
CA HIS A 98 -7.96 0.78 -1.63
C HIS A 98 -6.59 0.30 -2.10
N PRO A 99 -5.76 1.17 -2.69
CA PRO A 99 -4.37 0.83 -2.98
C PRO A 99 -3.56 0.81 -1.68
N VAL A 100 -2.77 -0.24 -1.53
CA VAL A 100 -1.87 -0.41 -0.39
C VAL A 100 -0.47 -0.82 -0.85
N ALA A 101 0.56 -0.33 -0.19
CA ALA A 101 1.91 -0.85 -0.35
C ALA A 101 2.12 -2.05 0.57
N LEU A 102 2.78 -3.08 0.04
CA LEU A 102 3.19 -4.26 0.79
C LEU A 102 4.60 -4.03 1.35
N LEU A 103 4.71 -3.94 2.67
CA LEU A 103 5.95 -3.68 3.39
C LEU A 103 6.56 -4.94 4.02
N GLY A 104 5.77 -5.98 4.19
CA GLY A 104 6.18 -7.28 4.73
C GLY A 104 5.40 -8.42 4.11
N LEU A 105 5.94 -9.63 4.18
CA LEU A 105 5.32 -10.84 3.64
C LEU A 105 4.52 -11.62 4.71
N ARG A 106 4.71 -11.27 5.97
CA ARG A 106 4.04 -11.86 7.11
C ARG A 106 3.31 -10.79 7.90
N SER A 107 2.28 -11.20 8.64
CA SER A 107 1.68 -10.36 9.64
C SER A 107 2.72 -9.93 10.68
N ASP A 108 2.61 -8.70 11.17
CA ASP A 108 3.54 -8.11 12.15
C ASP A 108 5.00 -8.01 11.70
N GLU A 109 5.24 -7.92 10.38
CA GLU A 109 6.57 -7.77 9.80
C GLU A 109 6.64 -6.54 8.89
N ASN A 110 7.71 -5.75 9.03
CA ASN A 110 8.03 -4.67 8.10
C ASN A 110 9.52 -4.79 7.73
N LEU A 111 9.79 -5.10 6.47
CA LEU A 111 11.15 -5.32 5.95
C LEU A 111 11.92 -4.03 5.69
N PHE A 112 11.29 -2.87 5.89
CA PHE A 112 11.86 -1.56 5.60
C PHE A 112 12.15 -0.73 6.86
N VAL A 113 11.79 -1.24 8.04
CA VAL A 113 12.22 -0.67 9.33
C VAL A 113 13.40 -1.47 9.84
N GLU A 114 14.55 -0.84 9.97
CA GLU A 114 15.75 -1.44 10.49
C GLU A 114 15.71 -1.59 12.02
N ALA A 115 16.58 -2.41 12.59
CA ALA A 115 16.65 -2.67 14.03
C ALA A 115 16.89 -1.40 14.87
N ASN A 116 17.50 -0.37 14.30
CA ASN A 116 17.71 0.94 14.91
C ASN A 116 16.49 1.88 14.84
N GLY A 117 15.36 1.40 14.33
CA GLY A 117 14.13 2.16 14.11
C GLY A 117 14.14 3.05 12.86
N ARG A 118 15.22 3.07 12.09
CA ARG A 118 15.29 3.87 10.86
C ARG A 118 14.61 3.17 9.69
N TRP A 119 14.11 3.98 8.78
CA TRP A 119 13.64 3.48 7.49
C TRP A 119 14.84 3.14 6.61
N LYS A 120 14.75 2.03 5.88
CA LYS A 120 15.81 1.57 4.98
C LYS A 120 16.22 2.67 4.01
N GLU A 121 17.52 2.94 3.96
CA GLU A 121 18.09 4.00 3.17
C GLU A 121 17.77 3.84 1.67
N GLY A 122 17.48 4.94 1.00
CA GLY A 122 17.10 4.96 -0.41
C GLY A 122 15.67 4.54 -0.71
N CYS A 123 14.92 4.00 0.26
CA CYS A 123 13.53 3.60 0.05
C CYS A 123 12.55 4.75 0.35
N TYR A 124 11.48 4.83 -0.44
CA TYR A 124 10.45 5.83 -0.23
C TYR A 124 9.70 5.61 1.08
N VAL A 125 9.54 6.64 1.89
CA VAL A 125 8.71 6.57 3.10
C VAL A 125 7.29 7.00 2.76
N PRO A 126 6.27 6.13 2.93
CA PRO A 126 4.88 6.51 2.68
C PRO A 126 4.43 7.74 3.47
N ALA A 127 3.61 8.60 2.84
CA ALA A 127 3.22 9.89 3.40
C ALA A 127 2.51 9.76 4.75
N ILE A 128 1.72 8.71 4.93
CA ILE A 128 1.02 8.44 6.20
C ILE A 128 2.00 8.21 7.37
N LEU A 129 3.18 7.65 7.12
CA LEU A 129 4.22 7.49 8.14
C LEU A 129 5.01 8.79 8.34
N ARG A 130 5.32 9.51 7.25
CA ARG A 130 6.08 10.78 7.33
C ARG A 130 5.37 11.86 8.12
N ARG A 131 4.03 11.88 8.12
CA ARG A 131 3.24 12.89 8.86
C ARG A 131 3.15 12.63 10.36
N ALA A 132 3.53 11.43 10.84
CA ALA A 132 3.53 11.16 12.27
C ALA A 132 4.41 12.19 13.00
N PRO A 133 3.98 12.67 14.19
CA PRO A 133 2.85 12.23 14.99
C PRO A 133 1.49 12.88 14.65
N PHE A 134 1.41 13.62 13.57
CA PHE A 134 0.18 14.36 13.21
C PHE A 134 -0.77 13.54 12.35
N VAL A 135 -2.07 13.73 12.58
CA VAL A 135 -3.15 13.10 11.82
C VAL A 135 -4.16 14.16 11.44
N LEU A 136 -4.61 14.14 10.18
CA LEU A 136 -5.75 14.95 9.76
C LEU A 136 -7.03 14.18 10.11
N MET A 137 -7.88 14.79 10.92
CA MET A 137 -9.23 14.30 11.21
C MET A 137 -10.22 15.08 10.37
N GLN A 138 -11.11 14.38 9.70
CA GLN A 138 -12.27 14.92 8.99
C GLN A 138 -13.48 14.81 9.88
#